data_b25940a5dd0ecb24703e2ae4fe776c8d
#
_entry.id   b25940a5dd0ecb24703e2ae4fe776c8d
#
_cell.length_a   1.000
_cell.length_b   1.000
_cell.length_c   1.000
_cell.angle_alpha   90.00
_cell.angle_beta   90.00
_cell.angle_gamma   90.00
#
_symmetry.space_group_name_H-M   'P 1'
#
loop_
_entity.id
_entity.type
_entity.pdbx_description
1 polymer ?
#
loop_
_entity_poly.entity_id
_entity_poly.type
_entity_poly.pdbx_seq_one_letter_code
_entity_poly.pdbx_strand_id
1 'polypeptide(L)'
;MNKFRMLPPLLGLAFLLAGCGDSRPAETVRLVTYNAGTFNKYIADDYPLVAEMMREVGADAVCLNELDSCTTRTGGVFQLERIARAMGGWDYRFGRAMPYRGGSYGVGVMTRERILDHFTVALPRGEGAEPRVLTVVELARYVIATTHLDHTSAAAQRDQVAVINRVMRERYAEASKPVFLGGDLNALPDS
;
A
#
# COMPACT_ATOMS: atom_id res chain seq x y z
N MET A 1 63.28 37.70 32.78
CA MET A 1 61.85 38.25 32.74
C MET A 1 61.21 37.66 31.49
N ASN A 2 60.51 36.54 31.70
CA ASN A 2 59.79 35.84 30.62
C ASN A 2 58.32 36.31 30.61
N LYS A 3 57.90 36.89 29.47
CA LYS A 3 56.51 37.24 29.21
C LYS A 3 55.82 36.07 28.54
N PHE A 4 54.97 35.36 29.26
CA PHE A 4 54.03 34.41 28.72
C PHE A 4 52.90 35.15 27.95
N ARG A 5 52.76 34.90 26.65
CA ARG A 5 51.62 35.32 25.84
C ARG A 5 50.56 34.23 25.91
N MET A 6 49.44 34.50 26.57
CA MET A 6 48.24 33.65 26.51
C MET A 6 47.52 33.85 25.17
N LEU A 7 47.33 32.77 24.43
CA LEU A 7 46.37 32.73 23.30
C LEU A 7 44.95 32.62 23.82
N PRO A 8 43.97 33.27 23.18
CA PRO A 8 42.55 33.13 23.55
C PRO A 8 41.98 31.77 23.00
N PRO A 9 40.99 31.19 23.66
CA PRO A 9 40.39 29.95 23.21
C PRO A 9 39.54 30.17 21.94
N LEU A 10 39.76 29.33 20.93
CA LEU A 10 38.89 29.21 19.75
C LEU A 10 37.50 28.70 20.22
N LEU A 11 36.49 29.57 20.12
CA LEU A 11 35.11 29.15 20.20
C LEU A 11 34.74 28.41 18.91
N GLY A 12 34.67 27.10 18.97
CA GLY A 12 34.12 26.28 17.90
C GLY A 12 32.61 26.45 17.80
N LEU A 13 32.14 27.12 16.74
CA LEU A 13 30.75 27.24 16.39
C LEU A 13 30.24 25.91 15.81
N ALA A 14 29.64 25.06 16.60
CA ALA A 14 28.97 23.85 16.14
C ALA A 14 27.68 24.23 15.40
N PHE A 15 27.69 24.14 14.07
CA PHE A 15 26.48 24.19 13.25
C PHE A 15 25.70 22.89 13.47
N LEU A 16 24.66 22.95 14.30
CA LEU A 16 23.58 21.95 14.34
C LEU A 16 22.77 22.09 13.04
N LEU A 17 23.05 21.25 12.07
CA LEU A 17 22.12 21.00 10.97
C LEU A 17 20.87 20.33 11.56
N ALA A 18 19.88 21.13 11.92
CA ALA A 18 18.54 20.64 12.15
C ALA A 18 18.00 20.14 10.82
N GLY A 19 18.19 18.86 10.54
CA GLY A 19 17.45 18.19 9.48
C GLY A 19 15.97 18.35 9.80
N CYS A 20 15.18 18.86 8.83
CA CYS A 20 13.73 18.78 8.87
C CYS A 20 13.34 17.30 8.84
N GLY A 21 13.44 16.63 9.99
CA GLY A 21 12.90 15.31 10.19
C GLY A 21 11.38 15.43 10.15
N ASP A 22 10.74 14.51 9.45
CA ASP A 22 9.30 14.32 9.44
C ASP A 22 8.77 14.35 10.88
N SER A 23 8.03 15.39 11.24
CA SER A 23 7.63 15.69 12.63
C SER A 23 6.48 14.80 13.14
N ARG A 24 6.19 13.70 12.43
CA ARG A 24 5.16 12.74 12.85
C ARG A 24 5.62 11.96 14.08
N PRO A 25 4.71 11.74 15.07
CA PRO A 25 5.00 10.85 16.17
C PRO A 25 5.47 9.48 15.65
N ALA A 26 6.45 8.86 16.31
CA ALA A 26 7.06 7.59 15.87
C ALA A 26 6.06 6.42 15.73
N GLU A 27 4.86 6.54 16.32
CA GLU A 27 3.80 5.52 16.31
C GLU A 27 2.73 5.76 15.24
N THR A 28 2.78 6.86 14.50
CA THR A 28 1.75 7.19 13.50
C THR A 28 2.08 6.54 12.17
N VAL A 29 1.13 5.77 11.62
CA VAL A 29 1.18 5.21 10.25
C VAL A 29 0.03 5.77 9.45
N ARG A 30 0.33 6.31 8.26
CA ARG A 30 -0.69 6.82 7.33
C ARG A 30 -0.92 5.82 6.21
N LEU A 31 -2.08 5.21 6.24
CA LEU A 31 -2.52 4.23 5.25
C LEU A 31 -3.50 4.89 4.28
N VAL A 32 -3.35 4.59 3.00
CA VAL A 32 -4.23 5.07 1.93
C VAL A 32 -4.85 3.87 1.24
N THR A 33 -6.14 3.97 0.88
CA THR A 33 -6.79 3.06 -0.05
C THR A 33 -7.21 3.84 -1.29
N TYR A 34 -6.94 3.30 -2.48
CA TYR A 34 -7.17 3.97 -3.75
C TYR A 34 -7.57 2.99 -4.84
N ASN A 35 -8.75 3.17 -5.42
CA ASN A 35 -9.15 2.46 -6.63
C ASN A 35 -8.56 3.21 -7.84
N ALA A 36 -7.60 2.57 -8.50
CA ALA A 36 -6.84 3.16 -9.59
C ALA A 36 -7.60 3.18 -10.93
N GLY A 37 -8.70 2.44 -11.04
CA GLY A 37 -9.45 2.32 -12.30
C GLY A 37 -8.56 1.92 -13.49
N THR A 38 -7.59 1.03 -13.25
CA THR A 38 -6.56 0.61 -14.20
C THR A 38 -5.73 1.77 -14.81
N PHE A 39 -5.65 2.92 -14.13
CA PHE A 39 -4.97 4.15 -14.57
C PHE A 39 -5.42 4.70 -15.94
N ASN A 40 -6.51 4.21 -16.49
CA ASN A 40 -7.06 4.70 -17.75
C ASN A 40 -8.53 5.11 -17.67
N LYS A 41 -9.19 4.84 -16.53
CA LYS A 41 -10.59 5.11 -16.30
C LYS A 41 -10.84 6.55 -15.79
N TYR A 42 -9.94 7.03 -14.96
CA TYR A 42 -10.06 8.33 -14.29
C TYR A 42 -8.89 9.26 -14.58
N ILE A 43 -7.69 8.72 -14.69
CA ILE A 43 -6.44 9.44 -14.91
C ILE A 43 -5.68 8.68 -16.01
N ALA A 44 -5.53 9.28 -17.19
CA ALA A 44 -4.90 8.64 -18.35
C ALA A 44 -3.40 8.38 -18.09
N ASP A 45 -3.05 7.16 -17.65
CA ASP A 45 -1.69 6.64 -17.46
C ASP A 45 -0.72 7.57 -16.67
N ASP A 46 -1.27 8.48 -15.85
CA ASP A 46 -0.47 9.46 -15.11
C ASP A 46 -0.02 8.90 -13.74
N TYR A 47 0.91 7.97 -13.77
CA TYR A 47 1.54 7.42 -12.57
C TYR A 47 2.31 8.48 -11.74
N PRO A 48 3.03 9.46 -12.35
CA PRO A 48 3.66 10.54 -11.61
C PRO A 48 2.67 11.37 -10.79
N LEU A 49 1.51 11.73 -11.36
CA LEU A 49 0.49 12.50 -10.65
C LEU A 49 -0.06 11.74 -9.44
N VAL A 50 -0.38 10.44 -9.60
CA VAL A 50 -0.85 9.63 -8.48
C VAL A 50 0.24 9.47 -7.41
N ALA A 51 1.50 9.31 -7.81
CA ALA A 51 2.62 9.27 -6.88
C ALA A 51 2.80 10.60 -6.12
N GLU A 52 2.59 11.73 -6.77
CA GLU A 52 2.60 13.04 -6.11
C GLU A 52 1.48 13.17 -5.08
N MET A 53 0.24 12.82 -5.44
CA MET A 53 -0.88 12.76 -4.49
C MET A 53 -0.56 11.90 -3.27
N MET A 54 0.05 10.71 -3.44
CA MET A 54 0.44 9.84 -2.33
C MET A 54 1.52 10.46 -1.45
N ARG A 55 2.46 11.22 -2.04
CA ARG A 55 3.47 11.98 -1.28
C ARG A 55 2.86 13.16 -0.53
N GLU A 56 1.95 13.91 -1.14
CA GLU A 56 1.26 15.04 -0.49
C GLU A 56 0.45 14.60 0.72
N VAL A 57 -0.28 13.48 0.62
CA VAL A 57 -0.98 12.92 1.78
C VAL A 57 -0.03 12.27 2.78
N GLY A 58 1.26 12.14 2.45
CA GLY A 58 2.29 11.56 3.30
C GLY A 58 2.06 10.09 3.58
N ALA A 59 1.65 9.32 2.58
CA ALA A 59 1.39 7.89 2.71
C ALA A 59 2.62 7.11 3.18
N ASP A 60 2.42 6.12 4.06
CA ASP A 60 3.42 5.12 4.45
C ASP A 60 3.19 3.79 3.73
N ALA A 61 1.92 3.45 3.50
CA ALA A 61 1.52 2.33 2.66
C ALA A 61 0.21 2.63 1.92
N VAL A 62 0.03 2.01 0.76
CA VAL A 62 -1.14 2.21 -0.11
C VAL A 62 -1.70 0.86 -0.54
N CYS A 63 -3.00 0.68 -0.28
CA CYS A 63 -3.81 -0.38 -0.85
C CYS A 63 -4.37 0.10 -2.19
N LEU A 64 -4.09 -0.62 -3.26
CA LEU A 64 -4.50 -0.28 -4.61
C LEU A 64 -5.47 -1.33 -5.17
N ASN A 65 -6.57 -0.87 -5.74
CA ASN A 65 -7.56 -1.70 -6.41
C ASN A 65 -7.61 -1.40 -7.90
N GLU A 66 -8.17 -2.32 -8.69
CA GLU A 66 -8.26 -2.24 -10.14
C GLU A 66 -6.90 -2.03 -10.82
N LEU A 67 -6.01 -2.99 -10.64
CA LEU A 67 -4.67 -2.97 -11.25
C LEU A 67 -4.54 -4.02 -12.34
N ASP A 68 -3.95 -3.63 -13.45
CA ASP A 68 -3.46 -4.53 -14.50
C ASP A 68 -1.97 -4.85 -14.30
N SER A 69 -1.63 -6.10 -14.58
CA SER A 69 -0.25 -6.56 -14.71
C SER A 69 -0.07 -7.13 -16.12
N CYS A 70 0.63 -6.38 -16.96
CA CYS A 70 1.02 -6.79 -18.31
C CYS A 70 -0.15 -7.14 -19.25
N THR A 71 -1.32 -6.51 -19.10
CA THR A 71 -2.45 -6.76 -20.00
C THR A 71 -2.32 -5.97 -21.30
N THR A 72 -2.93 -6.47 -22.37
CA THR A 72 -2.92 -5.76 -23.67
C THR A 72 -3.70 -4.44 -23.64
N ARG A 73 -4.70 -4.29 -22.74
CA ARG A 73 -5.48 -3.04 -22.65
C ARG A 73 -4.67 -1.88 -22.05
N THR A 74 -3.61 -2.19 -21.31
CA THR A 74 -2.71 -1.20 -20.71
C THR A 74 -1.30 -1.26 -21.30
N GLY A 75 -1.18 -1.73 -22.57
CA GLY A 75 0.07 -1.74 -23.32
C GLY A 75 1.16 -2.63 -22.73
N GLY A 76 0.80 -3.68 -21.98
CA GLY A 76 1.77 -4.58 -21.37
C GLY A 76 2.44 -4.03 -20.10
N VAL A 77 1.93 -2.91 -19.55
CA VAL A 77 2.50 -2.29 -18.34
C VAL A 77 2.13 -3.09 -17.09
N PHE A 78 3.10 -3.29 -16.20
CA PHE A 78 2.85 -3.73 -14.84
C PHE A 78 2.61 -2.48 -13.97
N GLN A 79 1.34 -2.13 -13.75
CA GLN A 79 0.94 -0.85 -13.18
C GLN A 79 1.42 -0.64 -11.75
N LEU A 80 1.38 -1.69 -10.91
CA LEU A 80 1.86 -1.60 -9.52
C LEU A 80 3.36 -1.31 -9.44
N GLU A 81 4.16 -1.95 -10.29
CA GLU A 81 5.59 -1.66 -10.38
C GLU A 81 5.83 -0.22 -10.85
N ARG A 82 5.04 0.22 -11.83
CA ARG A 82 5.20 1.56 -12.41
C ARG A 82 4.98 2.64 -11.37
N ILE A 83 3.90 2.56 -10.57
CA ILE A 83 3.65 3.53 -9.52
C ILE A 83 4.63 3.41 -8.35
N ALA A 84 5.02 2.19 -7.95
CA ALA A 84 6.01 1.98 -6.91
C ALA A 84 7.37 2.61 -7.27
N ARG A 85 7.78 2.52 -8.53
CA ARG A 85 8.97 3.22 -9.05
C ARG A 85 8.80 4.75 -9.00
N ALA A 86 7.64 5.28 -9.39
CA ALA A 86 7.33 6.71 -9.30
C ALA A 86 7.34 7.22 -7.86
N MET A 87 7.05 6.36 -6.87
CA MET A 87 7.18 6.65 -5.44
C MET A 87 8.62 6.62 -4.91
N GLY A 88 9.61 6.37 -5.76
CA GLY A 88 11.01 6.30 -5.36
C GLY A 88 11.50 4.89 -5.04
N GLY A 89 10.86 3.87 -5.61
CA GLY A 89 11.25 2.47 -5.45
C GLY A 89 10.68 1.81 -4.20
N TRP A 90 9.44 2.12 -3.86
CA TRP A 90 8.72 1.46 -2.77
C TRP A 90 8.62 -0.05 -2.99
N ASP A 91 8.62 -0.82 -1.91
CA ASP A 91 8.34 -2.26 -1.97
C ASP A 91 6.85 -2.50 -2.26
N TYR A 92 6.52 -3.59 -2.96
CA TYR A 92 5.15 -3.87 -3.35
C TYR A 92 4.87 -5.37 -3.50
N ARG A 93 3.58 -5.74 -3.36
CA ARG A 93 3.08 -7.08 -3.67
C ARG A 93 1.76 -6.99 -4.42
N PHE A 94 1.69 -7.75 -5.52
CA PHE A 94 0.50 -7.84 -6.35
C PHE A 94 -0.27 -9.11 -6.04
N GLY A 95 -1.55 -8.97 -5.74
CA GLY A 95 -2.51 -10.04 -5.58
C GLY A 95 -3.27 -10.27 -6.86
N ARG A 96 -2.91 -11.34 -7.59
CA ARG A 96 -3.59 -11.72 -8.82
C ARG A 96 -4.98 -12.28 -8.51
N ALA A 97 -6.03 -11.60 -8.95
CA ALA A 97 -7.40 -12.10 -8.87
C ALA A 97 -7.74 -13.03 -10.04
N MET A 98 -7.34 -12.66 -11.26
CA MET A 98 -7.64 -13.46 -12.46
C MET A 98 -6.63 -13.22 -13.58
N PRO A 99 -6.49 -14.17 -14.53
CA PRO A 99 -5.87 -13.90 -15.82
C PRO A 99 -6.78 -12.94 -16.63
N TYR A 100 -6.20 -11.98 -17.29
CA TYR A 100 -6.97 -11.02 -18.07
C TYR A 100 -6.16 -10.48 -19.26
N ARG A 101 -6.70 -10.58 -20.48
CA ARG A 101 -6.13 -10.00 -21.72
C ARG A 101 -4.62 -10.18 -21.88
N GLY A 102 -4.14 -11.42 -21.74
CA GLY A 102 -2.72 -11.77 -21.89
C GLY A 102 -1.85 -11.54 -20.65
N GLY A 103 -2.37 -10.84 -19.66
CA GLY A 103 -1.73 -10.58 -18.38
C GLY A 103 -2.60 -11.00 -17.21
N SER A 104 -2.67 -10.15 -16.18
CA SER A 104 -3.47 -10.38 -14.97
C SER A 104 -4.15 -9.10 -14.51
N TYR A 105 -5.26 -9.27 -13.76
CA TYR A 105 -5.97 -8.21 -13.06
C TYR A 105 -6.05 -8.54 -11.57
N GLY A 106 -6.00 -7.52 -10.71
CA GLY A 106 -6.05 -7.74 -9.28
C GLY A 106 -5.91 -6.48 -8.44
N VAL A 107 -5.38 -6.70 -7.25
CA VAL A 107 -5.13 -5.67 -6.23
C VAL A 107 -3.66 -5.61 -5.87
N GLY A 108 -3.23 -4.59 -5.14
CA GLY A 108 -1.85 -4.50 -4.72
C GLY A 108 -1.66 -3.70 -3.43
N VAL A 109 -0.56 -3.96 -2.76
CA VAL A 109 -0.04 -3.12 -1.69
C VAL A 109 1.31 -2.61 -2.10
N MET A 110 1.55 -1.32 -1.93
CA MET A 110 2.89 -0.75 -1.98
C MET A 110 3.19 -0.02 -0.67
N THR A 111 4.44 -0.01 -0.26
CA THR A 111 4.86 0.54 1.04
C THR A 111 6.27 1.10 0.99
N ARG A 112 6.53 2.11 1.81
CA ARG A 112 7.87 2.67 2.04
C ARG A 112 8.77 1.68 2.78
N GLU A 113 8.19 0.85 3.67
CA GLU A 113 8.92 -0.14 4.44
C GLU A 113 9.13 -1.42 3.64
N ARG A 114 10.18 -2.16 3.97
CA ARG A 114 10.42 -3.48 3.40
C ARG A 114 9.33 -4.45 3.82
N ILE A 115 8.79 -5.18 2.86
CA ILE A 115 7.84 -6.28 3.08
C ILE A 115 8.64 -7.51 3.55
N LEU A 116 8.28 -8.03 4.73
CA LEU A 116 8.93 -9.18 5.36
C LEU A 116 8.32 -10.49 4.87
N ASP A 117 6.98 -10.53 4.75
CA ASP A 117 6.23 -11.70 4.26
C ASP A 117 4.95 -11.25 3.56
N HIS A 118 4.37 -12.12 2.75
CA HIS A 118 3.11 -11.86 2.06
C HIS A 118 2.41 -13.15 1.63
N PHE A 119 1.10 -13.08 1.49
CA PHE A 119 0.31 -14.14 0.89
C PHE A 119 -0.96 -13.57 0.24
N THR A 120 -1.57 -14.38 -0.63
CA THR A 120 -2.84 -14.05 -1.30
C THR A 120 -3.79 -15.22 -1.17
N VAL A 121 -5.04 -14.93 -0.83
CA VAL A 121 -6.13 -15.90 -0.66
C VAL A 121 -7.23 -15.59 -1.66
N ALA A 122 -7.66 -16.60 -2.43
CA ALA A 122 -8.86 -16.47 -3.26
C ALA A 122 -10.11 -16.35 -2.38
N LEU A 123 -10.98 -15.42 -2.73
CA LEU A 123 -12.25 -15.23 -2.05
C LEU A 123 -13.38 -15.97 -2.78
N PRO A 124 -14.47 -16.32 -2.08
CA PRO A 124 -15.65 -16.90 -2.71
C PRO A 124 -16.14 -16.03 -3.87
N ARG A 125 -16.56 -16.68 -4.94
CA ARG A 125 -17.01 -16.01 -6.15
C ARG A 125 -18.51 -16.17 -6.30
N GLY A 126 -19.23 -15.07 -6.48
CA GLY A 126 -20.62 -15.10 -6.92
C GLY A 126 -20.76 -15.66 -8.33
N GLU A 127 -21.95 -16.16 -8.68
CA GLU A 127 -22.22 -16.65 -10.02
C GLU A 127 -22.03 -15.53 -11.06
N GLY A 128 -21.26 -15.80 -12.10
CA GLY A 128 -20.95 -14.82 -13.15
C GLY A 128 -20.04 -13.65 -12.72
N ALA A 129 -19.73 -13.52 -11.44
CA ALA A 129 -18.94 -12.41 -10.91
C ALA A 129 -17.44 -12.54 -11.22
N GLU A 130 -16.71 -11.45 -11.07
CA GLU A 130 -15.24 -11.45 -11.17
C GLU A 130 -14.59 -12.15 -9.98
N PRO A 131 -13.52 -12.92 -10.16
CA PRO A 131 -12.72 -13.44 -9.05
C PRO A 131 -12.17 -12.30 -8.18
N ARG A 132 -12.18 -12.51 -6.86
CA ARG A 132 -11.66 -11.58 -5.86
C ARG A 132 -10.61 -12.25 -4.99
N VAL A 133 -9.71 -11.46 -4.44
CA VAL A 133 -8.64 -11.94 -3.56
C VAL A 133 -8.47 -11.02 -2.35
N LEU A 134 -7.97 -11.61 -1.27
CA LEU A 134 -7.35 -10.91 -0.15
C LEU A 134 -5.83 -11.02 -0.33
N THR A 135 -5.13 -9.90 -0.37
CA THR A 135 -3.67 -9.87 -0.38
C THR A 135 -3.18 -9.22 0.91
N VAL A 136 -2.31 -9.92 1.61
CA VAL A 136 -1.77 -9.51 2.91
C VAL A 136 -0.27 -9.35 2.80
N VAL A 137 0.27 -8.30 3.39
CA VAL A 137 1.71 -8.07 3.54
C VAL A 137 2.05 -7.81 5.00
N GLU A 138 3.14 -8.38 5.44
CA GLU A 138 3.68 -8.19 6.79
C GLU A 138 4.88 -7.26 6.75
N LEU A 139 4.83 -6.24 7.60
CA LEU A 139 5.89 -5.28 7.81
C LEU A 139 6.43 -5.41 9.25
N ALA A 140 7.51 -4.73 9.56
CA ALA A 140 8.09 -4.79 10.89
C ALA A 140 7.11 -4.26 11.96
N ARG A 141 6.40 -3.16 11.69
CA ARG A 141 5.56 -2.46 12.65
C ARG A 141 4.07 -2.81 12.59
N TYR A 142 3.57 -3.31 11.45
CA TYR A 142 2.15 -3.60 11.23
C TYR A 142 1.96 -4.64 10.12
N VAL A 143 0.74 -5.12 10.01
CA VAL A 143 0.26 -5.93 8.87
C VAL A 143 -0.76 -5.09 8.11
N ILE A 144 -0.71 -5.11 6.79
CA ILE A 144 -1.71 -4.47 5.95
C ILE A 144 -2.24 -5.46 4.92
N ALA A 145 -3.55 -5.52 4.80
CA ALA A 145 -4.26 -6.34 3.84
C ALA A 145 -5.06 -5.46 2.88
N THR A 146 -5.23 -5.90 1.65
CA THR A 146 -6.10 -5.26 0.66
C THR A 146 -7.01 -6.25 -0.02
N THR A 147 -8.22 -5.80 -0.35
CA THR A 147 -9.21 -6.55 -1.12
C THR A 147 -10.02 -5.62 -2.00
N HIS A 148 -10.71 -6.20 -2.99
CA HIS A 148 -11.76 -5.55 -3.76
C HIS A 148 -12.95 -6.49 -3.77
N LEU A 149 -14.00 -6.18 -3.01
CA LEU A 149 -15.14 -7.06 -2.85
C LEU A 149 -16.02 -7.09 -4.11
N ASP A 150 -16.91 -8.06 -4.16
CA ASP A 150 -17.89 -8.20 -5.22
C ASP A 150 -18.79 -6.95 -5.27
N HIS A 151 -19.11 -6.46 -6.47
CA HIS A 151 -19.96 -5.29 -6.67
C HIS A 151 -21.38 -5.66 -7.14
N THR A 152 -21.66 -6.95 -7.33
CA THR A 152 -22.92 -7.42 -7.91
C THR A 152 -23.84 -8.08 -6.90
N SER A 153 -23.30 -8.61 -5.79
CA SER A 153 -24.05 -9.45 -4.85
C SER A 153 -23.65 -9.22 -3.40
N ALA A 154 -24.57 -8.72 -2.59
CA ALA A 154 -24.40 -8.61 -1.14
C ALA A 154 -24.18 -9.97 -0.45
N ALA A 155 -24.73 -11.06 -1.00
CA ALA A 155 -24.48 -12.40 -0.49
C ALA A 155 -23.01 -12.80 -0.73
N ALA A 156 -22.47 -12.58 -1.94
CA ALA A 156 -21.07 -12.82 -2.24
C ALA A 156 -20.15 -11.97 -1.36
N GLN A 157 -20.46 -10.70 -1.13
CA GLN A 157 -19.72 -9.83 -0.21
C GLN A 157 -19.66 -10.42 1.20
N ARG A 158 -20.81 -10.87 1.76
CA ARG A 158 -20.85 -11.50 3.09
C ARG A 158 -19.97 -12.75 3.17
N ASP A 159 -20.02 -13.60 2.15
CA ASP A 159 -19.18 -14.80 2.09
C ASP A 159 -17.69 -14.45 2.00
N GLN A 160 -17.35 -13.43 1.21
CA GLN A 160 -15.98 -12.90 1.11
C GLN A 160 -15.50 -12.35 2.45
N VAL A 161 -16.29 -11.54 3.12
CA VAL A 161 -15.99 -10.99 4.45
C VAL A 161 -15.83 -12.09 5.49
N ALA A 162 -16.67 -13.15 5.44
CA ALA A 162 -16.52 -14.29 6.34
C ALA A 162 -15.17 -15.01 6.18
N VAL A 163 -14.71 -15.19 4.93
CA VAL A 163 -13.38 -15.76 4.66
C VAL A 163 -12.27 -14.83 5.12
N ILE A 164 -12.37 -13.52 4.84
CA ILE A 164 -11.38 -12.51 5.30
C ILE A 164 -11.28 -12.57 6.83
N ASN A 165 -12.39 -12.50 7.55
CA ASN A 165 -12.41 -12.54 9.02
C ASN A 165 -11.79 -13.82 9.56
N ARG A 166 -12.08 -14.99 8.96
CA ARG A 166 -11.47 -16.25 9.35
C ARG A 166 -9.96 -16.22 9.17
N VAL A 167 -9.47 -15.86 7.99
CA VAL A 167 -8.04 -15.80 7.68
C VAL A 167 -7.30 -14.84 8.62
N MET A 168 -7.87 -13.65 8.84
CA MET A 168 -7.25 -12.66 9.71
C MET A 168 -7.20 -13.10 11.17
N ARG A 169 -8.25 -13.76 11.67
CA ARG A 169 -8.24 -14.35 13.03
C ARG A 169 -7.25 -15.50 13.16
N GLU A 170 -7.25 -16.45 12.23
CA GLU A 170 -6.33 -17.59 12.27
C GLU A 170 -4.85 -17.18 12.24
N ARG A 171 -4.55 -16.08 11.52
CA ARG A 171 -3.16 -15.63 11.36
C ARG A 171 -2.71 -14.60 12.40
N TYR A 172 -3.63 -13.76 12.87
CA TYR A 172 -3.27 -12.53 13.58
C TYR A 172 -4.03 -12.30 14.89
N ALA A 173 -4.82 -13.25 15.40
CA ALA A 173 -5.52 -13.08 16.68
C ALA A 173 -4.56 -12.74 17.84
N GLU A 174 -3.35 -13.35 17.82
CA GLU A 174 -2.31 -13.15 18.83
C GLU A 174 -1.18 -12.21 18.37
N ALA A 175 -1.41 -11.45 17.29
CA ALA A 175 -0.37 -10.56 16.78
C ALA A 175 -0.13 -9.39 17.75
N SER A 176 1.14 -9.14 18.06
CA SER A 176 1.55 -8.01 18.90
C SER A 176 1.56 -6.66 18.17
N LYS A 177 1.42 -6.68 16.83
CA LYS A 177 1.41 -5.49 15.97
C LYS A 177 0.02 -5.26 15.37
N PRO A 178 -0.35 -3.99 15.09
CA PRO A 178 -1.65 -3.68 14.49
C PRO A 178 -1.84 -4.32 13.13
N VAL A 179 -3.08 -4.68 12.81
CA VAL A 179 -3.49 -5.30 11.55
C VAL A 179 -4.56 -4.42 10.91
N PHE A 180 -4.31 -4.01 9.67
CA PHE A 180 -5.20 -3.12 8.92
C PHE A 180 -5.75 -3.82 7.67
N LEU A 181 -7.00 -3.55 7.35
CA LEU A 181 -7.63 -3.93 6.09
C LEU A 181 -8.07 -2.67 5.34
N GLY A 182 -7.60 -2.52 4.12
CA GLY A 182 -8.02 -1.48 3.19
C GLY A 182 -8.57 -2.08 1.90
N GLY A 183 -9.14 -1.25 1.04
CA GLY A 183 -9.60 -1.65 -0.27
C GLY A 183 -10.94 -1.06 -0.64
N ASP A 184 -11.44 -1.41 -1.82
CA ASP A 184 -12.77 -1.08 -2.28
C ASP A 184 -13.75 -2.17 -1.84
N LEU A 185 -14.57 -1.86 -0.85
CA LEU A 185 -15.50 -2.81 -0.28
C LEU A 185 -16.80 -2.92 -1.08
N ASN A 186 -17.03 -2.05 -2.07
CA ASN A 186 -18.26 -1.98 -2.85
C ASN A 186 -19.52 -1.99 -1.96
N ALA A 187 -19.43 -1.36 -0.79
CA ALA A 187 -20.44 -1.34 0.23
C ALA A 187 -20.60 0.09 0.78
N LEU A 188 -21.80 0.47 1.10
CA LEU A 188 -22.09 1.70 1.82
C LEU A 188 -21.98 1.45 3.34
N PRO A 189 -21.77 2.52 4.15
CA PRO A 189 -21.68 2.37 5.61
C PRO A 189 -22.89 1.65 6.24
N ASP A 190 -24.04 1.75 5.62
CA ASP A 190 -25.31 1.21 6.13
C ASP A 190 -25.75 -0.09 5.42
N SER A 191 -24.88 -0.72 4.60
CA SER A 191 -25.20 -1.94 3.85
C SER A 191 -24.84 -3.23 4.57
#